data_ca2d89b92ba4c419545ca8e4cd969880
#
_entry.id   ca2d89b92ba4c419545ca8e4cd969880
#
_cell.length_a   1.000
_cell.length_b   1.000
_cell.length_c   1.000
_cell.angle_alpha   90.00
_cell.angle_beta   90.00
_cell.angle_gamma   90.00
#
_symmetry.space_group_name_H-M   'P 1'
#
loop_
_entity.id
_entity.type
_entity.pdbx_description
1 polymer ?
#
loop_
_entity_poly.entity_id
_entity_poly.type
_entity_poly.pdbx_seq_one_letter_code
_entity_poly.pdbx_strand_id
1 'polypeptide(L)'
;MTETKSPARHGQGRGCVITRRACFSASHRYWLPELSADDNAARFGPCALAPGHGHNYELIVSMAGGLDADGMVLNLSEVKHAIRNEVTGQLDFRFLNEAWPEFDVATPEGCLPTTEALVRVIWQRLSPHLPITALRLYEQPGLWADYLGHPMDAYLTIRTHFAAAVSSAAGTISSFGALSLIHI
;
A
#
# COMPACT_ATOMS: atom_id res chain seq x y z
N MET A 1 36.07 -30.40 -34.70
CA MET A 1 35.95 -30.41 -33.25
C MET A 1 34.74 -29.56 -32.90
N THR A 2 33.61 -30.20 -32.68
CA THR A 2 32.34 -29.55 -32.34
C THR A 2 32.22 -29.54 -30.82
N GLU A 3 32.34 -28.36 -30.22
CA GLU A 3 32.06 -28.19 -28.79
C GLU A 3 30.56 -28.40 -28.52
N THR A 4 30.24 -29.47 -27.86
CA THR A 4 28.91 -29.72 -27.30
C THR A 4 28.73 -28.86 -26.09
N LYS A 5 27.95 -27.80 -26.26
CA LYS A 5 27.46 -26.96 -25.16
C LYS A 5 26.61 -27.82 -24.22
N SER A 6 27.13 -28.06 -23.03
CA SER A 6 26.41 -28.78 -21.97
C SER A 6 25.07 -28.08 -21.65
N PRO A 7 23.95 -28.83 -21.51
CA PRO A 7 22.69 -28.20 -21.19
C PRO A 7 22.78 -27.59 -19.78
N ALA A 8 22.44 -26.33 -19.69
CA ALA A 8 22.31 -25.63 -18.43
C ALA A 8 21.41 -26.44 -17.49
N ARG A 9 21.92 -26.83 -16.34
CA ARG A 9 21.14 -27.44 -15.27
C ARG A 9 20.11 -26.43 -14.82
N HIS A 10 18.88 -26.59 -15.30
CA HIS A 10 17.72 -25.93 -14.74
C HIS A 10 17.53 -26.50 -13.33
N GLY A 11 18.24 -25.91 -12.36
CA GLY A 11 17.92 -26.13 -10.97
C GLY A 11 16.48 -25.67 -10.79
N GLN A 12 15.62 -26.56 -10.32
CA GLN A 12 14.33 -26.18 -9.73
C GLN A 12 14.66 -25.40 -8.44
N GLY A 13 15.13 -24.17 -8.62
CA GLY A 13 15.51 -23.27 -7.56
C GLY A 13 14.26 -22.88 -6.80
N ARG A 14 14.29 -23.09 -5.49
CA ARG A 14 13.30 -22.54 -4.57
C ARG A 14 13.21 -21.07 -4.86
N GLY A 15 12.02 -20.56 -5.21
CA GLY A 15 11.79 -19.16 -5.44
C GLY A 15 12.06 -18.36 -4.16
N CYS A 16 12.56 -17.14 -4.33
CA CYS A 16 12.71 -16.18 -3.25
C CYS A 16 11.68 -15.07 -3.40
N VAL A 17 11.29 -14.49 -2.26
CA VAL A 17 10.55 -13.23 -2.22
C VAL A 17 11.51 -12.16 -1.75
N ILE A 18 11.64 -11.10 -2.55
CA ILE A 18 12.34 -9.89 -2.13
C ILE A 18 11.32 -8.78 -1.87
N THR A 19 11.63 -7.93 -0.92
CA THR A 19 10.74 -6.84 -0.53
C THR A 19 11.51 -5.53 -0.52
N ARG A 20 10.93 -4.51 -1.16
CA ARG A 20 11.46 -3.14 -1.17
C ARG A 20 10.50 -2.20 -0.46
N ARG A 21 11.06 -1.40 0.45
CA ARG A 21 10.39 -0.29 1.11
C ARG A 21 10.67 1.01 0.36
N ALA A 22 9.63 1.83 0.17
CA ALA A 22 9.75 3.19 -0.32
C ALA A 22 8.82 4.11 0.49
N CYS A 23 9.17 5.39 0.61
CA CYS A 23 8.37 6.37 1.35
C CYS A 23 8.11 7.57 0.46
N PHE A 24 6.97 8.22 0.67
CA PHE A 24 6.62 9.52 0.09
C PHE A 24 5.68 10.26 1.04
N SER A 25 5.69 11.59 0.97
CA SER A 25 4.79 12.45 1.74
C SER A 25 3.75 13.02 0.79
N ALA A 26 2.48 12.87 1.11
CA ALA A 26 1.41 13.39 0.27
C ALA A 26 0.23 13.82 1.13
N SER A 27 -0.59 14.73 0.58
CA SER A 27 -1.83 15.18 1.20
C SER A 27 -3.04 14.71 0.41
N HIS A 28 -4.17 14.61 1.07
CA HIS A 28 -5.43 14.27 0.45
C HIS A 28 -6.62 14.92 1.17
N ARG A 29 -7.76 14.86 0.51
CA ARG A 29 -9.05 15.25 1.06
C ARG A 29 -10.13 14.29 0.58
N TYR A 30 -11.05 13.93 1.47
CA TYR A 30 -12.25 13.18 1.07
C TYR A 30 -13.39 14.17 0.89
N TRP A 31 -13.73 14.40 -0.37
CA TRP A 31 -14.76 15.35 -0.75
C TRP A 31 -15.48 14.88 -2.01
N LEU A 32 -16.78 14.75 -1.91
CA LEU A 32 -17.65 14.42 -3.04
C LEU A 32 -18.41 15.68 -3.45
N PRO A 33 -18.21 16.18 -4.68
CA PRO A 33 -18.79 17.45 -5.13
C PRO A 33 -20.32 17.41 -5.23
N GLU A 34 -20.92 16.23 -5.36
CA GLU A 34 -22.36 16.02 -5.39
C GLU A 34 -23.04 16.11 -4.01
N LEU A 35 -22.27 16.10 -2.93
CA LEU A 35 -22.77 16.23 -1.57
C LEU A 35 -22.64 17.67 -1.08
N SER A 36 -23.57 18.08 -0.18
CA SER A 36 -23.44 19.32 0.54
C SER A 36 -22.20 19.33 1.46
N ALA A 37 -21.80 20.51 1.94
CA ALA A 37 -20.70 20.62 2.90
C ALA A 37 -20.99 19.87 4.21
N ASP A 38 -22.22 19.93 4.67
CA ASP A 38 -22.67 19.25 5.89
C ASP A 38 -22.67 17.72 5.72
N ASP A 39 -23.11 17.22 4.55
CA ASP A 39 -23.10 15.78 4.23
C ASP A 39 -21.67 15.26 4.08
N ASN A 40 -20.77 16.01 3.45
CA ASN A 40 -19.36 15.67 3.37
C ASN A 40 -18.73 15.61 4.77
N ALA A 41 -19.00 16.61 5.61
CA ALA A 41 -18.51 16.66 6.99
C ALA A 41 -19.07 15.50 7.83
N ALA A 42 -20.37 15.19 7.70
CA ALA A 42 -21.00 14.07 8.40
C ALA A 42 -20.42 12.71 7.96
N ARG A 43 -20.11 12.56 6.66
CA ARG A 43 -19.63 11.28 6.09
C ARG A 43 -18.15 11.04 6.35
N PHE A 44 -17.30 12.05 6.20
CA PHE A 44 -15.85 11.91 6.21
C PHE A 44 -15.16 12.59 7.41
N GLY A 45 -15.93 13.30 8.24
CA GLY A 45 -15.38 13.96 9.42
C GLY A 45 -14.21 14.90 9.10
N PRO A 46 -13.09 14.80 9.86
CA PRO A 46 -11.91 15.64 9.62
C PRO A 46 -11.29 15.50 8.23
N CYS A 47 -11.50 14.36 7.57
CA CYS A 47 -10.96 14.13 6.21
C CYS A 47 -11.64 15.00 5.14
N ALA A 48 -12.84 15.57 5.43
CA ALA A 48 -13.53 16.50 4.54
C ALA A 48 -13.04 17.94 4.64
N LEU A 49 -12.27 18.29 5.67
CA LEU A 49 -11.84 19.67 5.90
C LEU A 49 -10.86 20.15 4.83
N ALA A 50 -11.07 21.40 4.36
CA ALA A 50 -10.14 22.05 3.45
C ALA A 50 -8.92 22.61 4.22
N PRO A 51 -7.72 22.60 3.62
CA PRO A 51 -7.38 22.15 2.28
C PRO A 51 -7.14 20.63 2.16
N GLY A 52 -7.40 19.84 3.18
CA GLY A 52 -7.04 18.44 3.34
C GLY A 52 -5.96 18.28 4.41
N HIS A 53 -5.45 17.06 4.55
CA HIS A 53 -4.38 16.72 5.49
C HIS A 53 -3.37 15.79 4.82
N GLY A 54 -2.20 15.63 5.44
CA GLY A 54 -1.10 14.88 4.85
C GLY A 54 -0.59 13.76 5.73
N HIS A 55 0.03 12.79 5.06
CA HIS A 55 0.64 11.63 5.68
C HIS A 55 2.03 11.37 5.10
N ASN A 56 2.85 10.68 5.89
CA ASN A 56 4.09 10.08 5.44
C ASN A 56 3.80 8.61 5.12
N TYR A 57 3.47 8.37 3.86
CA TYR A 57 3.16 7.02 3.36
C TYR A 57 4.39 6.14 3.35
N GLU A 58 4.20 4.86 3.67
CA GLU A 58 5.21 3.83 3.52
C GLU A 58 4.67 2.71 2.63
N LEU A 59 5.31 2.53 1.48
CA LEU A 59 4.98 1.49 0.51
C LEU A 59 5.94 0.32 0.64
N ILE A 60 5.41 -0.89 0.79
CA ILE A 60 6.13 -2.15 0.78
C ILE A 60 5.78 -2.89 -0.50
N VAL A 61 6.77 -3.14 -1.35
CA VAL A 61 6.60 -3.85 -2.63
C VAL A 61 7.27 -5.21 -2.52
N SER A 62 6.49 -6.28 -2.59
CA SER A 62 6.97 -7.66 -2.58
C SER A 62 6.97 -8.25 -3.98
N MET A 63 8.06 -8.88 -4.37
CA MET A 63 8.28 -9.49 -5.69
C MET A 63 8.83 -10.90 -5.49
N ALA A 64 8.39 -11.86 -6.30
CA ALA A 64 8.86 -13.23 -6.23
C ALA A 64 9.42 -13.71 -7.55
N GLY A 65 10.43 -14.57 -7.49
CA GLY A 65 11.05 -15.17 -8.67
C GLY A 65 12.10 -16.20 -8.32
N GLY A 66 12.56 -16.93 -9.34
CA GLY A 66 13.76 -17.76 -9.24
C GLY A 66 15.02 -16.89 -9.20
N LEU A 67 16.11 -17.46 -8.71
CA LEU A 67 17.42 -16.80 -8.78
C LEU A 67 18.01 -16.96 -10.20
N ASP A 68 18.54 -15.88 -10.76
CA ASP A 68 19.33 -15.87 -11.98
C ASP A 68 20.75 -16.43 -11.75
N ALA A 69 21.60 -16.34 -12.78
CA ALA A 69 22.97 -16.84 -12.74
C ALA A 69 23.84 -16.09 -11.72
N ASP A 70 23.48 -14.86 -11.39
CA ASP A 70 24.17 -14.00 -10.43
C ASP A 70 23.58 -14.10 -9.02
N GLY A 71 22.57 -14.98 -8.83
CA GLY A 71 21.91 -15.22 -7.55
C GLY A 71 20.86 -14.18 -7.18
N MET A 72 20.33 -13.42 -8.14
CA MET A 72 19.34 -12.36 -7.92
C MET A 72 17.97 -12.80 -8.42
N VAL A 73 16.91 -12.40 -7.70
CA VAL A 73 15.53 -12.44 -8.21
C VAL A 73 15.32 -11.32 -9.24
N LEU A 74 15.84 -10.14 -8.94
CA LEU A 74 15.76 -8.94 -9.76
C LEU A 74 16.93 -8.00 -9.41
N ASN A 75 17.30 -7.18 -10.40
CA ASN A 75 18.22 -6.07 -10.16
C ASN A 75 17.53 -4.99 -9.30
N LEU A 76 18.02 -4.78 -8.08
CA LEU A 76 17.44 -3.82 -7.13
C LEU A 76 17.50 -2.36 -7.60
N SER A 77 18.40 -2.02 -8.53
CA SER A 77 18.44 -0.69 -9.14
C SER A 77 17.25 -0.48 -10.08
N GLU A 78 16.87 -1.49 -10.86
CA GLU A 78 15.69 -1.46 -11.72
C GLU A 78 14.41 -1.34 -10.89
N VAL A 79 14.31 -2.11 -9.80
CA VAL A 79 13.20 -2.02 -8.84
C VAL A 79 13.08 -0.61 -8.27
N LYS A 80 14.21 -0.02 -7.84
CA LYS A 80 14.24 1.35 -7.31
C LYS A 80 13.77 2.37 -8.35
N HIS A 81 14.21 2.23 -9.58
CA HIS A 81 13.86 3.14 -10.67
C HIS A 81 12.37 3.02 -11.03
N ALA A 82 11.83 1.82 -11.14
CA ALA A 82 10.41 1.60 -11.40
C ALA A 82 9.53 2.23 -10.29
N ILE A 83 9.84 1.96 -9.02
CA ILE A 83 9.08 2.54 -7.90
C ILE A 83 9.18 4.07 -7.90
N ARG A 84 10.34 4.64 -8.19
CA ARG A 84 10.52 6.08 -8.25
C ARG A 84 9.73 6.70 -9.40
N ASN A 85 9.82 6.14 -10.60
CA ASN A 85 9.20 6.70 -11.79
C ASN A 85 7.68 6.60 -11.73
N GLU A 86 7.17 5.44 -11.30
CA GLU A 86 5.74 5.14 -11.35
C GLU A 86 4.98 5.58 -10.09
N VAL A 87 5.68 5.79 -8.96
CA VAL A 87 5.01 6.09 -7.69
C VAL A 87 5.63 7.28 -6.98
N THR A 88 6.81 7.12 -6.35
CA THR A 88 7.27 8.13 -5.40
C THR A 88 7.62 9.46 -6.06
N GLY A 89 8.15 9.45 -7.27
CA GLY A 89 8.47 10.68 -8.02
C GLY A 89 7.22 11.44 -8.48
N GLN A 90 6.06 10.79 -8.53
CA GLN A 90 4.80 11.41 -8.94
C GLN A 90 3.96 11.86 -7.74
N LEU A 91 4.08 11.19 -6.58
CA LEU A 91 3.24 11.43 -5.42
C LEU A 91 3.90 12.26 -4.33
N ASP A 92 5.25 12.25 -4.25
CA ASP A 92 5.96 12.93 -3.17
C ASP A 92 5.71 14.44 -3.22
N PHE A 93 5.30 15.01 -2.09
CA PHE A 93 4.88 16.40 -1.92
C PHE A 93 3.71 16.83 -2.84
N ARG A 94 2.79 15.91 -3.14
CA ARG A 94 1.62 16.19 -3.98
C ARG A 94 0.31 16.10 -3.18
N PHE A 95 -0.71 16.74 -3.75
CA PHE A 95 -2.10 16.55 -3.37
C PHE A 95 -2.67 15.41 -4.20
N LEU A 96 -2.99 14.27 -3.56
CA LEU A 96 -3.35 13.03 -4.25
C LEU A 96 -4.58 13.17 -5.13
N ASN A 97 -5.54 14.01 -4.73
CA ASN A 97 -6.76 14.27 -5.51
C ASN A 97 -6.48 14.84 -6.90
N GLU A 98 -5.29 15.41 -7.13
CA GLU A 98 -4.86 16.01 -8.40
C GLU A 98 -3.66 15.29 -9.02
N ALA A 99 -3.03 14.36 -8.28
CA ALA A 99 -1.79 13.73 -8.71
C ALA A 99 -2.00 12.72 -9.85
N TRP A 100 -3.11 12.00 -9.82
CA TRP A 100 -3.44 11.00 -10.83
C TRP A 100 -4.92 11.11 -11.25
N PRO A 101 -5.25 10.87 -12.55
CA PRO A 101 -6.61 10.97 -13.05
C PRO A 101 -7.61 10.05 -12.35
N GLU A 102 -7.14 8.92 -11.82
CA GLU A 102 -7.95 7.96 -11.08
C GLU A 102 -8.55 8.53 -9.79
N PHE A 103 -8.04 9.68 -9.31
CA PHE A 103 -8.54 10.36 -8.11
C PHE A 103 -9.35 11.63 -8.41
N ASP A 104 -9.62 11.90 -9.69
CA ASP A 104 -10.54 12.96 -10.08
C ASP A 104 -12.00 12.48 -9.94
N VAL A 105 -12.60 12.77 -8.80
CA VAL A 105 -13.99 12.39 -8.48
C VAL A 105 -15.05 13.09 -9.35
N ALA A 106 -14.65 14.04 -10.20
CA ALA A 106 -15.54 14.65 -11.18
C ALA A 106 -15.75 13.74 -12.41
N THR A 107 -14.92 12.70 -12.57
CA THR A 107 -15.06 11.71 -13.65
C THR A 107 -15.83 10.47 -13.17
N PRO A 108 -16.55 9.75 -14.07
CA PRO A 108 -17.31 8.56 -13.69
C PRO A 108 -16.46 7.43 -13.10
N GLU A 109 -15.20 7.33 -13.51
CA GLU A 109 -14.24 6.32 -13.06
C GLU A 109 -13.40 6.79 -11.87
N GLY A 110 -13.48 8.07 -11.53
CA GLY A 110 -12.72 8.69 -10.45
C GLY A 110 -13.19 8.25 -9.08
N CYS A 111 -12.26 8.14 -8.15
CA CYS A 111 -12.55 7.75 -6.77
C CYS A 111 -11.78 8.61 -5.77
N LEU A 112 -12.22 8.57 -4.52
CA LEU A 112 -11.47 9.22 -3.43
C LEU A 112 -10.11 8.53 -3.25
N PRO A 113 -9.03 9.28 -2.95
CA PRO A 113 -7.69 8.75 -2.69
C PRO A 113 -7.61 8.13 -1.30
N THR A 114 -8.42 7.10 -1.06
CA THR A 114 -8.33 6.27 0.15
C THR A 114 -7.10 5.37 0.06
N THR A 115 -6.63 4.84 1.18
CA THR A 115 -5.45 3.96 1.21
C THR A 115 -5.66 2.72 0.34
N GLU A 116 -6.89 2.18 0.30
CA GLU A 116 -7.28 1.02 -0.51
C GLU A 116 -7.29 1.34 -2.01
N ALA A 117 -7.84 2.50 -2.39
CA ALA A 117 -7.83 2.94 -3.77
C ALA A 117 -6.41 3.22 -4.25
N LEU A 118 -5.61 3.90 -3.41
CA LEU A 118 -4.25 4.25 -3.72
C LEU A 118 -3.35 3.01 -3.93
N VAL A 119 -3.43 1.99 -3.07
CA VAL A 119 -2.62 0.77 -3.23
C VAL A 119 -2.99 0.00 -4.50
N ARG A 120 -4.27 0.01 -4.91
CA ARG A 120 -4.72 -0.60 -6.18
C ARG A 120 -4.19 0.14 -7.40
N VAL A 121 -4.23 1.47 -7.40
CA VAL A 121 -3.68 2.27 -8.50
C VAL A 121 -2.15 2.10 -8.56
N ILE A 122 -1.45 2.07 -7.43
CA ILE A 122 -0.02 1.78 -7.38
C ILE A 122 0.27 0.40 -7.99
N TRP A 123 -0.54 -0.62 -7.71
CA TRP A 123 -0.40 -1.94 -8.32
C TRP A 123 -0.51 -1.88 -9.85
N GLN A 124 -1.53 -1.21 -10.37
CA GLN A 124 -1.74 -1.08 -11.82
C GLN A 124 -0.55 -0.42 -12.52
N ARG A 125 0.10 0.54 -11.86
CA ARG A 125 1.28 1.24 -12.38
C ARG A 125 2.57 0.42 -12.28
N LEU A 126 2.74 -0.36 -11.22
CA LEU A 126 3.98 -1.14 -11.02
C LEU A 126 3.97 -2.51 -11.70
N SER A 127 2.82 -3.16 -11.81
CA SER A 127 2.73 -4.54 -12.34
C SER A 127 3.21 -4.72 -13.78
N PRO A 128 3.15 -3.72 -14.69
CA PRO A 128 3.76 -3.84 -16.01
C PRO A 128 5.29 -3.85 -15.99
N HIS A 129 5.92 -3.38 -14.93
CA HIS A 129 7.37 -3.18 -14.83
C HIS A 129 8.05 -4.19 -13.90
N LEU A 130 7.32 -4.72 -12.92
CA LEU A 130 7.87 -5.58 -11.87
C LEU A 130 6.96 -6.81 -11.64
N PRO A 131 7.52 -7.99 -11.36
CA PRO A 131 6.76 -9.20 -11.00
C PRO A 131 6.28 -9.12 -9.54
N ILE A 132 5.46 -8.12 -9.24
CA ILE A 132 4.94 -7.88 -7.90
C ILE A 132 3.95 -8.99 -7.50
N THR A 133 4.02 -9.41 -6.26
CA THR A 133 3.14 -10.44 -5.67
C THR A 133 2.29 -9.91 -4.53
N ALA A 134 2.72 -8.83 -3.91
CA ALA A 134 1.96 -8.13 -2.88
C ALA A 134 2.41 -6.68 -2.77
N LEU A 135 1.48 -5.81 -2.45
CA LEU A 135 1.74 -4.45 -1.98
C LEU A 135 1.12 -4.26 -0.60
N ARG A 136 1.83 -3.52 0.25
CA ARG A 136 1.28 -2.94 1.47
C ARG A 136 1.56 -1.45 1.49
N LEU A 137 0.53 -0.66 1.75
CA LEU A 137 0.63 0.79 1.85
C LEU A 137 0.18 1.23 3.24
N TYR A 138 1.10 1.77 4.01
CA TYR A 138 0.79 2.43 5.27
C TYR A 138 0.47 3.91 5.01
N GLU A 139 -0.68 4.36 5.47
CA GLU A 139 -1.02 5.77 5.57
C GLU A 139 -0.46 6.36 6.88
N GLN A 140 -0.52 5.56 7.94
CA GLN A 140 0.07 5.84 9.25
C GLN A 140 0.39 4.51 9.95
N PRO A 141 1.18 4.50 11.05
CA PRO A 141 1.65 3.25 11.67
C PRO A 141 0.54 2.27 12.08
N GLY A 142 -0.68 2.76 12.31
CA GLY A 142 -1.83 1.95 12.71
C GLY A 142 -2.83 1.65 11.60
N LEU A 143 -2.61 2.17 10.39
CA LEU A 143 -3.55 2.04 9.27
C LEU A 143 -2.79 1.71 7.99
N TRP A 144 -3.12 0.60 7.36
CA TRP A 144 -2.55 0.19 6.07
C TRP A 144 -3.53 -0.63 5.26
N ALA A 145 -3.32 -0.67 3.94
CA ALA A 145 -4.01 -1.54 3.02
C ALA A 145 -3.03 -2.55 2.39
N ASP A 146 -3.46 -3.79 2.29
CA ASP A 146 -2.77 -4.86 1.57
C ASP A 146 -3.49 -5.15 0.25
N TYR A 147 -2.74 -5.35 -0.84
CA TYR A 147 -3.28 -5.75 -2.13
C TYR A 147 -2.42 -6.85 -2.77
N LEU A 148 -3.07 -7.95 -3.16
CA LEU A 148 -2.43 -9.17 -3.68
C LEU A 148 -2.65 -9.38 -5.18
N GLY A 149 -3.20 -8.38 -5.88
CA GLY A 149 -3.37 -8.42 -7.34
C GLY A 149 -4.70 -8.98 -7.83
N HIS A 150 -5.61 -9.36 -6.95
CA HIS A 150 -6.93 -9.84 -7.31
C HIS A 150 -8.01 -8.80 -6.96
N PRO A 151 -9.09 -8.66 -7.77
CA PRO A 151 -10.11 -7.63 -7.54
C PRO A 151 -10.82 -7.69 -6.18
N MET A 152 -10.78 -8.84 -5.50
CA MET A 152 -11.42 -9.06 -4.20
C MET A 152 -10.43 -9.11 -3.02
N ASP A 153 -9.14 -8.89 -3.26
CA ASP A 153 -8.09 -9.16 -2.28
C ASP A 153 -7.42 -7.86 -1.76
N ALA A 154 -8.18 -6.77 -1.65
CA ALA A 154 -7.71 -5.59 -0.91
C ALA A 154 -8.21 -5.69 0.55
N TYR A 155 -7.26 -5.72 1.49
CA TYR A 155 -7.55 -5.75 2.92
C TYR A 155 -7.12 -4.42 3.54
N LEU A 156 -8.06 -3.75 4.24
CA LEU A 156 -7.72 -2.62 5.09
C LEU A 156 -7.52 -3.12 6.51
N THR A 157 -6.38 -2.83 7.11
CA THR A 157 -6.10 -3.17 8.50
C THR A 157 -5.96 -1.90 9.34
N ILE A 158 -6.75 -1.82 10.40
CA ILE A 158 -6.66 -0.77 11.42
C ILE A 158 -6.18 -1.42 12.71
N ARG A 159 -5.06 -0.94 13.24
CA ARG A 159 -4.58 -1.34 14.56
C ARG A 159 -4.97 -0.28 15.57
N THR A 160 -5.87 -0.63 16.49
CA THR A 160 -6.24 0.21 17.63
C THR A 160 -5.60 -0.32 18.90
N HIS A 161 -5.08 0.59 19.72
CA HIS A 161 -4.61 0.28 21.07
C HIS A 161 -5.62 0.85 22.05
N PHE A 162 -6.11 0.01 22.94
CA PHE A 162 -6.92 0.47 24.08
C PHE A 162 -6.31 -0.07 25.37
N ALA A 163 -6.33 0.76 26.41
CA ALA A 163 -6.01 0.33 27.76
C ALA A 163 -7.32 0.11 28.52
N ALA A 164 -7.61 -1.11 28.93
CA ALA A 164 -8.70 -1.42 29.82
C ALA A 164 -8.15 -1.71 31.22
N ALA A 165 -8.56 -0.92 32.21
CA ALA A 165 -8.32 -1.21 33.61
C ALA A 165 -9.49 -2.05 34.13
N VAL A 166 -9.24 -3.31 34.47
CA VAL A 166 -10.21 -4.15 35.18
C VAL A 166 -9.84 -4.12 36.67
N SER A 167 -10.67 -3.48 37.48
CA SER A 167 -10.54 -3.62 38.92
C SER A 167 -11.28 -4.89 39.36
N SER A 168 -10.56 -5.90 39.82
CA SER A 168 -11.17 -7.01 40.52
C SER A 168 -11.23 -6.68 42.01
N ALA A 169 -12.24 -7.16 42.67
CA ALA A 169 -12.42 -6.99 44.14
C ALA A 169 -11.29 -7.66 44.98
N ALA A 170 -10.28 -8.23 44.32
CA ALA A 170 -9.12 -8.92 44.92
C ALA A 170 -7.76 -8.24 44.63
N GLY A 171 -7.74 -6.97 44.21
CA GLY A 171 -6.52 -6.15 44.25
C GLY A 171 -5.42 -6.48 43.24
N THR A 172 -5.68 -7.27 42.16
CA THR A 172 -4.69 -7.57 41.15
C THR A 172 -5.03 -6.83 39.85
N ILE A 173 -4.13 -5.97 39.39
CA ILE A 173 -4.24 -5.28 38.10
C ILE A 173 -3.53 -6.16 37.06
N SER A 174 -4.26 -6.68 36.08
CA SER A 174 -3.70 -7.30 34.89
C SER A 174 -4.07 -6.47 33.67
N SER A 175 -3.07 -6.04 32.89
CA SER A 175 -3.26 -5.38 31.60
C SER A 175 -3.28 -6.44 30.50
N PHE A 176 -4.36 -6.49 29.74
CA PHE A 176 -4.43 -7.28 28.51
C PHE A 176 -4.55 -6.33 27.32
N GLY A 177 -3.59 -6.45 26.38
CA GLY A 177 -3.75 -5.86 25.06
C GLY A 177 -4.44 -6.87 24.13
N ALA A 178 -5.59 -6.52 23.60
CA ALA A 178 -6.25 -7.32 22.57
C ALA A 178 -6.10 -6.66 21.21
N LEU A 179 -5.66 -7.45 20.21
CA LEU A 179 -5.73 -7.08 18.80
C LEU A 179 -7.15 -7.42 18.31
N SER A 180 -7.88 -6.43 17.81
CA SER A 180 -9.11 -6.69 17.07
C SER A 180 -8.84 -6.47 15.58
N LEU A 181 -8.98 -7.52 14.79
CA LEU A 181 -9.08 -7.44 13.34
C LEU A 181 -10.55 -7.20 13.00
N ILE A 182 -10.84 -6.06 12.38
CA ILE A 182 -12.14 -5.81 11.78
C ILE A 182 -11.99 -6.04 10.28
N HIS A 183 -12.66 -7.08 9.77
CA HIS A 183 -12.85 -7.28 8.34
C HIS A 183 -14.09 -6.49 7.93
N ILE A 184 -13.92 -5.60 6.97
CA ILE A 184 -15.02 -4.89 6.30
C ILE A 184 -15.14 -5.42 4.88
#